data_7fb5af3f313e561810b892dc7df2fa57
#
_entry.id   7fb5af3f313e561810b892dc7df2fa57
#
_cell.length_a   1.000
_cell.length_b   1.000
_cell.length_c   1.000
_cell.angle_alpha   90.00
_cell.angle_beta   90.00
_cell.angle_gamma   90.00
#
_symmetry.space_group_name_H-M   'P 1'
#
loop_
_entity.id
_entity.type
_entity.pdbx_description
1 polymer ?
#
loop_
_entity_poly.entity_id
_entity_poly.type
_entity_poly.pdbx_seq_one_letter_code
_entity_poly.pdbx_strand_id
1 'polypeptide(L)'
;MKIKPSDFPILAQQVNQHRLVYLDSAATSQKPASVLAALNQYYTHDNANVHRGIYDLSQRATTAYELARDKVQHFIHAKRREEILFTRGTTEAINWVAQTYGMRSEERR
;
A
#
# COMPACT_ATOMS: atom_id res chain seq x y z
N MET A 1 -17.04 5.16 -4.61
CA MET A 1 -16.41 4.96 -5.95
C MET A 1 -16.70 3.52 -6.38
N LYS A 2 -17.21 3.28 -7.59
CA LYS A 2 -17.55 1.93 -8.07
C LYS A 2 -16.40 1.42 -8.96
N ILE A 3 -15.69 0.39 -8.54
CA ILE A 3 -14.60 -0.25 -9.28
C ILE A 3 -15.18 -1.01 -10.46
N LYS A 4 -14.57 -0.89 -11.65
CA LYS A 4 -14.97 -1.55 -12.89
C LYS A 4 -13.82 -2.39 -13.46
N PRO A 5 -14.08 -3.48 -14.21
CA PRO A 5 -13.03 -4.24 -14.89
C PRO A 5 -12.15 -3.39 -15.82
N SER A 6 -12.71 -2.36 -16.44
CA SER A 6 -11.97 -1.41 -17.29
C SER A 6 -10.90 -0.59 -16.56
N ASP A 7 -10.95 -0.52 -15.22
CA ASP A 7 -9.95 0.16 -14.42
C ASP A 7 -8.63 -0.63 -14.35
N PHE A 8 -8.63 -1.90 -14.77
CA PHE A 8 -7.48 -2.81 -14.72
C PHE A 8 -6.96 -3.10 -16.14
N PRO A 9 -5.87 -2.47 -16.59
CA PRO A 9 -5.35 -2.61 -17.96
C PRO A 9 -5.06 -4.05 -18.37
N ILE A 10 -4.61 -4.88 -17.45
CA ILE A 10 -4.31 -6.29 -17.71
C ILE A 10 -5.51 -7.09 -18.19
N LEU A 11 -6.72 -6.71 -17.82
CA LEU A 11 -7.95 -7.39 -18.21
C LEU A 11 -8.42 -7.07 -19.64
N ALA A 12 -7.75 -6.14 -20.32
CA ALA A 12 -8.03 -5.78 -21.71
C ALA A 12 -7.48 -6.80 -22.73
N GLN A 13 -6.57 -7.68 -22.29
CA GLN A 13 -5.96 -8.69 -23.17
C GLN A 13 -6.86 -9.91 -23.41
N GLN A 14 -6.55 -10.65 -24.47
CA GLN A 14 -7.17 -11.93 -24.78
C GLN A 14 -6.18 -13.08 -24.58
N VAL A 15 -6.69 -14.21 -24.14
CA VAL A 15 -5.95 -15.47 -24.00
C VAL A 15 -6.73 -16.55 -24.76
N ASN A 16 -6.05 -17.22 -25.71
CA ASN A 16 -6.67 -18.23 -26.60
C ASN A 16 -7.95 -17.70 -27.29
N GLN A 17 -7.89 -16.46 -27.80
CA GLN A 17 -9.01 -15.77 -28.49
C GLN A 17 -10.23 -15.47 -27.60
N HIS A 18 -10.14 -15.67 -26.29
CA HIS A 18 -11.16 -15.34 -25.32
C HIS A 18 -10.72 -14.19 -24.41
N ARG A 19 -11.69 -13.41 -23.92
CA ARG A 19 -11.41 -12.36 -22.94
C ARG A 19 -10.78 -12.97 -21.69
N LEU A 20 -9.71 -12.34 -21.20
CA LEU A 20 -9.09 -12.77 -19.95
C LEU A 20 -10.07 -12.66 -18.77
N VAL A 21 -10.24 -13.77 -18.06
CA VAL A 21 -10.90 -13.84 -16.74
C VAL A 21 -9.84 -14.20 -15.70
N TYR A 22 -9.62 -13.32 -14.73
CA TYR A 22 -8.62 -13.50 -13.68
C TYR A 22 -9.31 -13.79 -12.34
N LEU A 23 -9.11 -14.99 -11.79
CA LEU A 23 -9.76 -15.46 -10.56
C LEU A 23 -8.76 -15.77 -9.42
N ASP A 24 -7.48 -15.48 -9.60
CA ASP A 24 -6.40 -15.81 -8.64
C ASP A 24 -5.95 -14.58 -7.81
N SER A 25 -6.90 -13.78 -7.36
CA SER A 25 -6.60 -12.58 -6.56
C SER A 25 -6.08 -12.90 -5.14
N ALA A 26 -6.25 -14.14 -4.67
CA ALA A 26 -5.72 -14.56 -3.38
C ALA A 26 -4.18 -14.59 -3.37
N ALA A 27 -3.55 -15.03 -4.47
CA ALA A 27 -2.10 -15.05 -4.62
C ALA A 27 -1.56 -13.67 -5.07
N THR A 28 -2.20 -13.04 -6.04
CA THR A 28 -1.73 -11.77 -6.62
C THR A 28 -2.92 -10.91 -7.06
N SER A 29 -3.11 -9.77 -6.43
CA SER A 29 -4.10 -8.78 -6.85
C SER A 29 -3.61 -8.00 -8.06
N GLN A 30 -4.48 -7.83 -9.06
CA GLN A 30 -4.18 -6.96 -10.20
C GLN A 30 -4.22 -5.49 -9.80
N LYS A 31 -3.43 -4.67 -10.50
CA LYS A 31 -3.27 -3.25 -10.18
C LYS A 31 -4.15 -2.40 -11.12
N PRO A 32 -4.98 -1.51 -10.59
CA PRO A 32 -5.73 -0.56 -11.41
C PRO A 32 -4.80 0.47 -12.04
N ALA A 33 -5.22 1.06 -13.14
CA ALA A 33 -4.47 2.08 -13.87
C ALA A 33 -4.03 3.26 -12.99
N SER A 34 -4.85 3.66 -12.03
CA SER A 34 -4.53 4.73 -11.08
C SER A 34 -3.33 4.40 -10.18
N VAL A 35 -3.20 3.14 -9.75
CA VAL A 35 -2.06 2.68 -8.94
C VAL A 35 -0.79 2.63 -9.79
N LEU A 36 -0.89 2.12 -11.03
CA LEU A 36 0.25 2.09 -11.95
C LEU A 36 0.74 3.50 -12.29
N ALA A 37 -0.18 4.42 -12.52
CA ALA A 37 0.14 5.83 -12.77
C ALA A 37 0.82 6.48 -11.56
N ALA A 38 0.34 6.24 -10.34
CA ALA A 38 0.94 6.77 -9.12
C ALA A 38 2.37 6.24 -8.88
N LEU A 39 2.60 4.94 -9.14
CA LEU A 39 3.93 4.34 -9.06
C LEU A 39 4.88 4.95 -10.10
N ASN A 40 4.43 5.08 -11.34
CA ASN A 40 5.22 5.70 -12.40
C ASN A 40 5.55 7.16 -12.07
N GLN A 41 4.58 7.94 -11.63
CA GLN A 41 4.77 9.33 -11.19
C GLN A 41 5.81 9.44 -10.08
N TYR A 42 5.71 8.59 -9.07
CA TYR A 42 6.66 8.60 -7.97
C TYR A 42 8.09 8.33 -8.44
N TYR A 43 8.32 7.24 -9.18
CA TYR A 43 9.67 6.88 -9.61
C TYR A 43 10.26 7.81 -10.65
N THR A 44 9.45 8.47 -11.48
CA THR A 44 9.94 9.39 -12.50
C THR A 44 10.13 10.83 -12.01
N HIS A 45 9.45 11.25 -10.92
CA HIS A 45 9.44 12.66 -10.51
C HIS A 45 9.74 12.91 -9.03
N ASP A 46 9.40 11.99 -8.13
CA ASP A 46 9.35 12.27 -6.69
C ASP A 46 10.17 11.30 -5.83
N ASN A 47 10.89 10.35 -6.46
CA ASN A 47 11.64 9.32 -5.73
C ASN A 47 12.77 9.91 -4.90
N ALA A 48 12.61 9.92 -3.58
CA ALA A 48 13.56 10.44 -2.62
C ALA A 48 13.44 9.78 -1.24
N ASN A 49 14.43 10.01 -0.38
CA ASN A 49 14.39 9.54 1.01
C ASN A 49 13.28 10.25 1.79
N VAL A 50 12.36 9.45 2.32
CA VAL A 50 11.29 9.92 3.21
C VAL A 50 11.88 10.23 4.60
N HIS A 51 11.48 11.36 5.20
CA HIS A 51 11.88 11.83 6.54
C HIS A 51 13.37 12.11 6.77
N ARG A 52 14.21 12.14 5.75
CA ARG A 52 15.66 12.29 5.93
C ARG A 52 16.31 13.45 5.17
N GLY A 53 15.59 14.09 4.27
CA GLY A 53 16.14 15.19 3.45
C GLY A 53 15.46 16.52 3.72
N ILE A 54 16.23 17.60 3.62
CA ILE A 54 15.74 18.98 3.72
C ILE A 54 15.50 19.61 2.34
N TYR A 55 15.74 18.85 1.26
CA TYR A 55 15.53 19.28 -0.12
C TYR A 55 14.12 18.96 -0.63
N ASP A 56 13.68 19.66 -1.66
CA ASP A 56 12.30 19.64 -2.18
C ASP A 56 11.77 18.23 -2.47
N LEU A 57 12.51 17.39 -3.19
CA LEU A 57 12.07 16.02 -3.51
C LEU A 57 11.77 15.20 -2.25
N SER A 58 12.62 15.32 -1.20
CA SER A 58 12.41 14.60 0.06
C SER A 58 11.17 15.10 0.80
N GLN A 59 10.90 16.41 0.75
CA GLN A 59 9.70 16.98 1.36
C GLN A 59 8.45 16.52 0.62
N ARG A 60 8.45 16.50 -0.72
CA ARG A 60 7.34 15.99 -1.53
C ARG A 60 7.07 14.51 -1.27
N ALA A 61 8.12 13.67 -1.27
CA ALA A 61 8.01 12.25 -0.97
C ALA A 61 7.48 12.02 0.45
N THR A 62 7.96 12.77 1.44
CA THR A 62 7.48 12.70 2.83
C THR A 62 6.01 13.10 2.93
N THR A 63 5.62 14.20 2.30
CA THR A 63 4.24 14.66 2.29
C THR A 63 3.31 13.61 1.65
N ALA A 64 3.70 13.04 0.52
CA ALA A 64 2.92 12.00 -0.15
C ALA A 64 2.76 10.73 0.71
N TYR A 65 3.82 10.32 1.41
CA TYR A 65 3.82 9.19 2.33
C TYR A 65 2.86 9.42 3.51
N GLU A 66 2.94 10.59 4.15
CA GLU A 66 2.08 10.91 5.30
C GLU A 66 0.61 11.09 4.88
N LEU A 67 0.33 11.67 3.71
CA LEU A 67 -1.02 11.73 3.17
C LEU A 67 -1.61 10.34 2.87
N ALA A 68 -0.78 9.39 2.41
CA ALA A 68 -1.22 8.00 2.25
C ALA A 68 -1.58 7.37 3.60
N ARG A 69 -0.77 7.62 4.64
CA ARG A 69 -1.03 7.16 6.01
C ARG A 69 -2.36 7.72 6.55
N ASP A 70 -2.60 9.03 6.36
CA ASP A 70 -3.86 9.67 6.75
C ASP A 70 -5.07 9.05 6.05
N LYS A 71 -4.97 8.77 4.74
CA LYS A 71 -6.05 8.13 3.99
C LYS A 71 -6.38 6.73 4.53
N VAL A 72 -5.35 5.94 4.87
CA VAL A 72 -5.56 4.62 5.47
C VAL A 72 -6.18 4.75 6.86
N GLN A 73 -5.68 5.68 7.69
CA GLN A 73 -6.22 5.97 9.01
C GLN A 73 -7.73 6.29 8.95
N HIS A 74 -8.13 7.17 8.04
CA HIS A 74 -9.54 7.50 7.85
C HIS A 74 -10.35 6.30 7.34
N PHE A 75 -9.80 5.53 6.40
CA PHE A 75 -10.50 4.39 5.80
C PHE A 75 -10.82 3.28 6.81
N ILE A 76 -9.90 2.99 7.74
CA ILE A 76 -10.11 1.97 8.78
C ILE A 76 -10.65 2.55 10.10
N HIS A 77 -10.95 3.85 10.14
CA HIS A 77 -11.41 4.57 11.33
C HIS A 77 -10.48 4.46 12.55
N ALA A 78 -9.17 4.39 12.33
CA ALA A 78 -8.20 4.46 13.41
C ALA A 78 -8.24 5.85 14.07
N LYS A 79 -7.99 5.93 15.39
CA LYS A 79 -8.09 7.19 16.14
C LYS A 79 -6.99 8.18 15.76
N ARG A 80 -5.78 7.68 15.47
CA ARG A 80 -4.60 8.49 15.19
C ARG A 80 -3.80 7.90 14.05
N ARG A 81 -3.06 8.74 13.31
CA ARG A 81 -2.20 8.30 12.20
C ARG A 81 -1.05 7.41 12.65
N GLU A 82 -0.58 7.58 13.88
CA GLU A 82 0.50 6.81 14.47
C GLU A 82 0.13 5.34 14.69
N GLU A 83 -1.16 5.01 14.65
CA GLU A 83 -1.64 3.64 14.69
C GLU A 83 -1.48 2.90 13.35
N ILE A 84 -1.13 3.63 12.27
CA ILE A 84 -0.90 3.06 10.95
C ILE A 84 0.58 2.81 10.74
N LEU A 85 0.95 1.54 10.64
CA LEU A 85 2.31 1.09 10.35
C LEU A 85 2.31 0.32 9.04
N PHE A 86 3.06 0.83 8.06
CA PHE A 86 3.26 0.12 6.79
C PHE A 86 4.35 -0.93 6.94
N THR A 87 4.06 -2.15 6.52
CA THR A 87 4.98 -3.29 6.54
C THR A 87 5.21 -3.80 5.12
N ARG A 88 6.26 -4.59 4.92
CA ARG A 88 6.57 -5.21 3.62
C ARG A 88 5.61 -6.33 3.25
N GLY A 89 4.85 -6.83 4.21
CA GLY A 89 3.86 -7.87 4.02
C GLY A 89 3.39 -8.50 5.31
N THR A 90 2.51 -9.48 5.19
CA THR A 90 1.85 -10.16 6.32
C THR A 90 2.84 -10.79 7.30
N THR A 91 3.90 -11.41 6.82
CA THR A 91 4.92 -12.04 7.67
C THR A 91 5.56 -11.04 8.63
N GLU A 92 5.98 -9.87 8.13
CA GLU A 92 6.54 -8.81 8.97
C GLU A 92 5.50 -8.28 9.97
N ALA A 93 4.27 -8.04 9.52
CA ALA A 93 3.19 -7.56 10.37
C ALA A 93 2.89 -8.52 11.54
N ILE A 94 2.79 -9.82 11.27
CA ILE A 94 2.56 -10.84 12.30
C ILE A 94 3.72 -10.89 13.29
N ASN A 95 4.97 -10.86 12.81
CA ASN A 95 6.14 -10.86 13.69
C ASN A 95 6.20 -9.62 14.59
N TRP A 96 5.82 -8.46 14.08
CA TRP A 96 5.75 -7.25 14.90
C TRP A 96 4.71 -7.38 16.01
N VAL A 97 3.53 -7.90 15.71
CA VAL A 97 2.49 -8.15 16.72
C VAL A 97 2.97 -9.18 17.74
N ALA A 98 3.57 -10.29 17.31
CA ALA A 98 4.09 -11.31 18.19
C ALA A 98 5.17 -10.76 19.14
N GLN A 99 6.11 -9.98 18.65
CA GLN A 99 7.19 -9.40 19.46
C GLN A 99 6.71 -8.30 20.41
N THR A 100 5.78 -7.45 19.97
CA THR A 100 5.36 -6.29 20.77
C THR A 100 4.22 -6.62 21.74
N TYR A 101 3.27 -7.45 21.32
CA TYR A 101 2.10 -7.80 22.13
C TYR A 101 2.31 -9.10 22.92
N GLY A 102 3.00 -10.09 22.35
CA GLY A 102 3.30 -11.37 22.98
C GLY A 102 4.20 -11.21 24.21
N MET A 103 5.28 -10.43 24.11
CA MET A 103 6.20 -10.18 25.23
C MET A 103 5.52 -9.47 26.41
N ARG A 104 4.55 -8.59 26.17
CA ARG A 104 3.76 -7.95 27.24
C ARG A 104 2.83 -8.91 27.99
N SER A 105 2.46 -10.04 27.40
CA SER A 105 1.60 -11.02 28.07
C SER A 105 2.38 -11.90 29.06
N GLU A 106 3.69 -12.06 28.90
CA GLU A 106 4.55 -12.80 29.82
C GLU A 106 4.88 -12.01 31.09
N GLU A 107 4.95 -10.68 31.03
CA GLU A 107 5.16 -9.82 32.19
C GLU A 107 3.94 -9.72 33.13
N ARG A 108 2.78 -10.25 32.72
CA ARG A 108 1.54 -10.24 33.52
C ARG A 108 1.24 -11.58 34.21
N ARG A 109 2.15 -12.53 34.17
CA ARG A 109 2.10 -13.79 34.94
C ARG A 109 3.12 -13.73 36.07
#